data_e41aefe685ce48bec02fe5c79cdc3196
#
_entry.id   e41aefe685ce48bec02fe5c79cdc3196
#
_cell.length_a   1.000
_cell.length_b   1.000
_cell.length_c   1.000
_cell.angle_alpha   90.00
_cell.angle_beta   90.00
_cell.angle_gamma   90.00
#
_symmetry.space_group_name_H-M   'P 1'
#
loop_
_entity.id
_entity.type
_entity.pdbx_description
1 polymer ?
#
loop_
_entity_poly.entity_id
_entity_poly.type
_entity_poly.pdbx_seq_one_letter_code
_entity_poly.pdbx_strand_id
1 'polypeptide(L)'
;FENGRITEMQALWDIPEVMMQAGAWPMVPSLGREFCIPGPASGDGLVREARDPARSAASQQLIIDMLNHMKRHPSQGGPEVMEMPRFWHPRMNWYGPAGIGTGRGIEGFRNWHQIPFLAGMPDRGSKVAEITYHFFGDNDYAAVTGWPNMIQTISHDGWLGIPPLGKEITMRSLDFWRVENGLIRENWVMVDLLHMYDQIGVDVFARLREFNNSRNMGQVPLPGG
;
A
#
# COMPACT_ATOMS: atom_id res chain seq x y z
N PHE A 1 -16.81 15.59 -11.53
CA PHE A 1 -18.22 15.78 -11.86
C PHE A 1 -18.37 17.03 -12.71
N GLU A 2 -19.09 16.91 -13.82
CA GLU A 2 -19.49 18.03 -14.64
C GLU A 2 -21.02 17.98 -14.86
N ASN A 3 -21.71 19.08 -14.61
CA ASN A 3 -23.16 19.18 -14.76
C ASN A 3 -23.94 18.05 -14.07
N GLY A 4 -23.52 17.65 -12.85
CA GLY A 4 -24.15 16.59 -12.08
C GLY A 4 -23.88 15.16 -12.57
N ARG A 5 -22.96 14.98 -13.51
CA ARG A 5 -22.56 13.66 -14.04
C ARG A 5 -21.14 13.34 -13.65
N ILE A 6 -20.87 12.04 -13.43
CA ILE A 6 -19.51 11.53 -13.25
C ILE A 6 -18.84 11.55 -14.62
N THR A 7 -17.73 12.29 -14.74
CA THR A 7 -16.93 12.41 -15.96
C THR A 7 -15.65 11.58 -15.91
N GLU A 8 -15.14 11.34 -14.70
CA GLU A 8 -13.95 10.53 -14.46
C GLU A 8 -14.11 9.71 -13.18
N MET A 9 -13.63 8.48 -13.20
CA MET A 9 -13.54 7.59 -12.04
C MET A 9 -12.17 6.92 -12.05
N GLN A 10 -11.45 6.99 -10.93
CA GLN A 10 -10.24 6.22 -10.68
C GLN A 10 -10.57 5.14 -9.65
N ALA A 11 -10.16 3.90 -9.92
CA ALA A 11 -10.44 2.76 -9.06
C ALA A 11 -9.20 1.91 -8.88
N LEU A 12 -9.03 1.35 -7.68
CA LEU A 12 -7.96 0.43 -7.32
C LEU A 12 -8.57 -0.87 -6.82
N TRP A 13 -8.03 -1.99 -7.32
CA TRP A 13 -8.34 -3.33 -6.83
C TRP A 13 -7.05 -4.09 -6.53
N ASP A 14 -7.01 -4.80 -5.44
CA ASP A 14 -5.91 -5.72 -5.13
C ASP A 14 -6.11 -7.05 -5.87
N ILE A 15 -5.97 -7.02 -7.20
CA ILE A 15 -6.01 -8.22 -8.05
C ILE A 15 -4.94 -9.24 -7.63
N PRO A 16 -3.68 -8.85 -7.29
CA PRO A 16 -2.71 -9.78 -6.75
C PRO A 16 -3.20 -10.54 -5.51
N GLU A 17 -3.95 -9.91 -4.61
CA GLU A 17 -4.54 -10.58 -3.44
C GLU A 17 -5.52 -11.68 -3.87
N VAL A 18 -6.37 -11.40 -4.85
CA VAL A 18 -7.28 -12.42 -5.43
C VAL A 18 -6.48 -13.59 -6.01
N MET A 19 -5.38 -13.30 -6.72
CA MET A 19 -4.50 -14.33 -7.28
C MET A 19 -3.82 -15.16 -6.18
N MET A 20 -3.39 -14.55 -5.08
CA MET A 20 -2.83 -15.24 -3.91
C MET A 20 -3.85 -16.16 -3.27
N GLN A 21 -5.07 -15.69 -3.01
CA GLN A 21 -6.15 -16.49 -2.43
C GLN A 21 -6.54 -17.67 -3.32
N ALA A 22 -6.47 -17.50 -4.64
CA ALA A 22 -6.68 -18.56 -5.61
C ALA A 22 -5.47 -19.53 -5.76
N GLY A 23 -4.35 -19.27 -5.08
CA GLY A 23 -3.11 -20.04 -5.23
C GLY A 23 -2.47 -19.88 -6.62
N ALA A 24 -2.71 -18.75 -7.28
CA ALA A 24 -2.32 -18.46 -8.66
C ALA A 24 -1.33 -17.27 -8.78
N TRP A 25 -0.84 -16.74 -7.67
CA TRP A 25 0.13 -15.66 -7.67
C TRP A 25 1.49 -16.13 -8.17
N PRO A 26 2.02 -15.60 -9.30
CA PRO A 26 3.25 -16.11 -9.94
C PRO A 26 4.52 -15.36 -9.50
N MET A 27 4.43 -14.54 -8.48
CA MET A 27 5.54 -13.76 -7.93
C MET A 27 5.88 -14.23 -6.51
N VAL A 28 6.78 -13.51 -5.85
CA VAL A 28 7.15 -13.81 -4.46
C VAL A 28 5.99 -13.65 -3.49
N PRO A 29 5.97 -14.39 -2.36
CA PRO A 29 4.97 -14.19 -1.31
C PRO A 29 5.10 -12.81 -0.68
N SER A 30 4.08 -12.40 0.09
CA SER A 30 4.10 -11.15 0.85
C SER A 30 5.21 -11.14 1.89
N LEU A 31 5.81 -9.97 2.12
CA LEU A 31 6.82 -9.78 3.15
C LEU A 31 6.21 -9.90 4.55
N GLY A 32 5.04 -9.30 4.76
CA GLY A 32 4.26 -9.42 5.98
C GLY A 32 3.30 -10.62 5.96
N ARG A 33 2.29 -10.57 6.81
CA ARG A 33 1.27 -11.64 6.88
C ARG A 33 0.27 -11.49 5.75
N GLU A 34 0.09 -12.55 4.99
CA GLU A 34 -0.89 -12.60 3.90
C GLU A 34 -2.33 -12.76 4.42
N PHE A 35 -3.31 -12.35 3.60
CA PHE A 35 -4.75 -12.52 3.80
C PHE A 35 -5.27 -12.01 5.15
N CYS A 36 -4.64 -10.99 5.69
CA CYS A 36 -5.02 -10.40 6.96
C CYS A 36 -5.45 -8.94 6.76
N ILE A 37 -6.55 -8.74 6.04
CA ILE A 37 -7.16 -7.43 5.79
C ILE A 37 -8.57 -7.44 6.39
N PRO A 38 -8.71 -7.38 7.74
CA PRO A 38 -10.01 -7.35 8.38
C PRO A 38 -10.70 -6.01 8.14
N GLY A 39 -12.00 -5.97 8.35
CA GLY A 39 -12.72 -4.73 8.51
C GLY A 39 -12.21 -3.94 9.73
N PRO A 40 -12.64 -2.67 9.88
CA PRO A 40 -12.22 -1.85 11.01
C PRO A 40 -12.66 -2.46 12.34
N ALA A 41 -11.94 -2.13 13.42
CA ALA A 41 -12.26 -2.60 14.77
C ALA A 41 -13.66 -2.18 15.25
N SER A 42 -14.26 -1.17 14.63
CA SER A 42 -15.68 -0.80 14.79
C SER A 42 -16.65 -1.87 14.29
N GLY A 43 -16.19 -2.81 13.47
CA GLY A 43 -16.89 -4.03 13.06
C GLY A 43 -17.71 -3.93 11.79
N ASP A 44 -18.12 -2.75 11.34
CA ASP A 44 -19.02 -2.61 10.19
C ASP A 44 -18.47 -1.77 9.02
N GLY A 45 -17.39 -1.01 9.23
CA GLY A 45 -16.81 -0.15 8.21
C GLY A 45 -17.69 1.03 7.77
N LEU A 46 -18.79 1.28 8.49
CA LEU A 46 -19.73 2.35 8.19
C LEU A 46 -19.66 3.44 9.24
N VAL A 47 -19.58 4.68 8.79
CA VAL A 47 -19.80 5.85 9.64
C VAL A 47 -21.31 6.10 9.74
N ARG A 48 -21.91 5.71 10.88
CA ARG A 48 -23.36 5.85 11.12
C ARG A 48 -23.72 7.13 11.83
N GLU A 49 -22.75 7.79 12.41
CA GLU A 49 -22.92 9.06 13.09
C GLU A 49 -23.07 10.19 12.09
N ALA A 50 -23.74 11.26 12.49
CA ALA A 50 -23.74 12.48 11.70
C ALA A 50 -22.29 12.97 11.52
N ARG A 51 -21.98 13.47 10.34
CA ARG A 51 -20.66 14.02 10.04
C ARG A 51 -20.37 15.21 10.93
N ASP A 52 -19.26 15.15 11.66
CA ASP A 52 -18.68 16.25 12.42
C ASP A 52 -17.52 16.86 11.59
N PRO A 53 -17.68 18.06 11.03
CA PRO A 53 -16.64 18.70 10.22
C PRO A 53 -15.34 18.96 10.99
N ALA A 54 -15.42 19.28 12.28
CA ALA A 54 -14.24 19.56 13.11
C ALA A 54 -13.46 18.27 13.39
N ARG A 55 -14.14 17.18 13.73
CA ARG A 55 -13.55 15.85 13.91
C ARG A 55 -12.95 15.32 12.62
N SER A 56 -13.64 15.49 11.49
CA SER A 56 -13.18 15.11 10.17
C SER A 56 -11.89 15.87 9.80
N ALA A 57 -11.85 17.18 10.02
CA ALA A 57 -10.67 18.00 9.77
C ALA A 57 -9.50 17.62 10.69
N ALA A 58 -9.76 17.33 11.97
CA ALA A 58 -8.73 16.90 12.91
C ALA A 58 -8.10 15.55 12.51
N SER A 59 -8.92 14.58 12.09
CA SER A 59 -8.44 13.29 11.59
C SER A 59 -7.60 13.46 10.32
N GLN A 60 -8.06 14.27 9.38
CA GLN A 60 -7.31 14.58 8.16
C GLN A 60 -5.98 15.27 8.46
N GLN A 61 -5.97 16.26 9.37
CA GLN A 61 -4.75 16.97 9.74
C GLN A 61 -3.73 16.05 10.43
N LEU A 62 -4.19 15.16 11.30
CA LEU A 62 -3.32 14.15 11.93
C LEU A 62 -2.58 13.31 10.87
N ILE A 63 -3.27 12.90 9.80
CA ILE A 63 -2.65 12.13 8.72
C ILE A 63 -1.66 12.99 7.92
N ILE A 64 -2.00 14.22 7.61
CA ILE A 64 -1.10 15.16 6.92
C ILE A 64 0.19 15.35 7.73
N ASP A 65 0.07 15.59 9.03
CA ASP A 65 1.21 15.80 9.93
C ASP A 65 2.07 14.52 10.02
N MET A 66 1.45 13.36 10.17
CA MET A 66 2.12 12.06 10.18
C MET A 66 2.91 11.84 8.91
N LEU A 67 2.31 12.04 7.73
CA LEU A 67 2.99 11.88 6.44
C LEU A 67 4.15 12.85 6.27
N ASN A 68 4.02 14.10 6.74
CA ASN A 68 5.10 15.08 6.70
C ASN A 68 6.28 14.66 7.61
N HIS A 69 6.01 14.04 8.76
CA HIS A 69 7.04 13.48 9.62
C HIS A 69 7.71 12.25 9.00
N MET A 70 6.93 11.35 8.40
CA MET A 70 7.48 10.17 7.73
C MET A 70 8.41 10.50 6.57
N LYS A 71 8.20 11.59 5.86
CA LYS A 71 9.06 12.05 4.76
C LYS A 71 10.46 12.50 5.20
N ARG A 72 10.68 12.75 6.50
CA ARG A 72 11.98 13.18 7.03
C ARG A 72 13.03 12.06 6.99
N HIS A 73 12.60 10.82 7.10
CA HIS A 73 13.47 9.65 7.03
C HIS A 73 13.53 9.10 5.59
N PRO A 74 14.72 8.71 5.06
CA PRO A 74 16.04 8.75 5.70
C PRO A 74 16.82 10.07 5.51
N SER A 75 16.31 11.01 4.72
CA SER A 75 17.07 12.21 4.29
C SER A 75 17.47 13.17 5.41
N GLN A 76 16.75 13.19 6.53
CA GLN A 76 17.01 14.11 7.66
C GLN A 76 17.51 13.39 8.93
N GLY A 77 17.68 12.07 8.88
CA GLY A 77 18.17 11.30 10.03
C GLY A 77 17.64 9.88 10.05
N GLY A 78 17.84 9.19 11.16
CA GLY A 78 17.36 7.85 11.42
C GLY A 78 15.82 7.80 11.59
N PRO A 79 15.29 6.62 11.96
CA PRO A 79 13.84 6.44 12.13
C PRO A 79 13.18 7.34 13.18
N GLU A 80 13.96 7.83 14.13
CA GLU A 80 13.52 8.71 15.23
C GLU A 80 12.92 10.03 14.73
N VAL A 81 13.41 10.55 13.58
CA VAL A 81 12.91 11.81 13.02
C VAL A 81 11.45 11.75 12.56
N MET A 82 10.92 10.54 12.39
CA MET A 82 9.51 10.33 12.05
C MET A 82 8.56 10.49 13.23
N GLU A 83 9.08 10.43 14.46
CA GLU A 83 8.29 10.54 15.68
C GLU A 83 7.04 9.61 15.66
N MET A 84 7.17 8.40 15.14
CA MET A 84 6.01 7.50 14.93
C MET A 84 5.12 7.31 16.17
N PRO A 85 5.65 7.15 17.40
CA PRO A 85 4.79 7.02 18.59
C PRO A 85 3.90 8.23 18.87
N ARG A 86 4.18 9.40 18.29
CA ARG A 86 3.34 10.60 18.42
C ARG A 86 2.03 10.47 17.64
N PHE A 87 2.06 9.72 16.54
CA PHE A 87 0.94 9.61 15.61
C PHE A 87 0.24 8.25 15.67
N TRP A 88 0.99 7.19 15.96
CA TRP A 88 0.53 5.82 15.84
C TRP A 88 0.27 5.19 17.20
N HIS A 89 -0.89 4.54 17.30
CA HIS A 89 -1.23 3.76 18.48
C HIS A 89 -0.25 2.57 18.63
N PRO A 90 0.24 2.23 19.86
CA PRO A 90 1.20 1.14 20.07
C PRO A 90 0.74 -0.22 19.52
N ARG A 91 -0.58 -0.46 19.50
CA ARG A 91 -1.21 -1.66 18.94
C ARG A 91 -1.85 -1.40 17.59
N MET A 92 -1.27 -0.52 16.78
CA MET A 92 -1.75 -0.24 15.43
C MET A 92 -1.60 -1.47 14.53
N ASN A 93 -2.44 -1.54 13.49
CA ASN A 93 -2.31 -2.49 12.41
C ASN A 93 -2.18 -1.74 11.08
N TRP A 94 -1.24 -2.19 10.28
CA TRP A 94 -1.04 -1.72 8.91
C TRP A 94 -1.36 -2.88 7.96
N TYR A 95 -2.39 -2.71 7.15
CA TYR A 95 -2.87 -3.71 6.21
C TYR A 95 -2.43 -3.33 4.81
N GLY A 96 -1.32 -3.91 4.36
CA GLY A 96 -0.75 -3.67 3.03
C GLY A 96 -1.37 -4.59 1.98
N PRO A 97 -1.21 -4.23 0.69
CA PRO A 97 -1.67 -5.05 -0.42
C PRO A 97 -0.83 -6.32 -0.56
N ALA A 98 -1.28 -7.22 -1.44
CA ALA A 98 -0.53 -8.41 -1.82
C ALA A 98 0.91 -8.08 -2.21
N GLY A 99 1.84 -8.93 -1.83
CA GLY A 99 3.29 -8.72 -1.99
C GLY A 99 3.94 -7.94 -0.86
N ILE A 100 3.22 -7.03 -0.20
CA ILE A 100 3.68 -6.32 1.00
C ILE A 100 3.14 -7.01 2.25
N GLY A 101 1.82 -7.22 2.35
CA GLY A 101 1.19 -7.90 3.46
C GLY A 101 1.00 -7.03 4.70
N THR A 102 0.59 -7.64 5.79
CA THR A 102 0.19 -6.98 7.04
C THR A 102 1.33 -6.94 8.06
N GLY A 103 1.53 -5.76 8.67
CA GLY A 103 2.41 -5.54 9.81
C GLY A 103 1.63 -5.09 11.05
N ARG A 104 1.97 -5.63 12.24
CA ARG A 104 1.37 -5.23 13.52
C ARG A 104 2.33 -4.37 14.32
N GLY A 105 1.82 -3.28 14.87
CA GLY A 105 2.60 -2.30 15.61
C GLY A 105 3.61 -1.57 14.72
N ILE A 106 4.29 -0.61 15.29
CA ILE A 106 5.32 0.18 14.59
C ILE A 106 6.44 -0.72 14.07
N GLU A 107 6.88 -1.70 14.86
CA GLU A 107 7.94 -2.63 14.46
C GLU A 107 7.53 -3.50 13.27
N GLY A 108 6.30 -4.05 13.28
CA GLY A 108 5.79 -4.85 12.17
C GLY A 108 5.66 -4.02 10.89
N PHE A 109 5.12 -2.81 10.98
CA PHE A 109 5.07 -1.88 9.85
C PHE A 109 6.48 -1.59 9.30
N ARG A 110 7.44 -1.29 10.18
CA ARG A 110 8.80 -0.98 9.74
C ARG A 110 9.50 -2.19 9.11
N ASN A 111 9.45 -3.34 9.78
CA ASN A 111 10.20 -4.53 9.35
C ASN A 111 9.67 -5.13 8.06
N TRP A 112 8.36 -5.15 7.87
CA TRP A 112 7.75 -5.81 6.72
C TRP A 112 7.42 -4.88 5.56
N HIS A 113 7.33 -3.58 5.81
CA HIS A 113 7.05 -2.61 4.76
C HIS A 113 8.13 -1.53 4.64
N GLN A 114 8.30 -0.70 5.65
CA GLN A 114 9.05 0.54 5.49
C GLN A 114 10.54 0.30 5.21
N ILE A 115 11.20 -0.59 5.94
CA ILE A 115 12.62 -0.88 5.76
C ILE A 115 12.90 -1.46 4.37
N PRO A 116 12.26 -2.56 3.92
CA PRO A 116 12.51 -3.09 2.58
C PRO A 116 12.11 -2.11 1.47
N PHE A 117 11.06 -1.32 1.67
CA PHE A 117 10.64 -0.31 0.71
C PHE A 117 11.70 0.79 0.54
N LEU A 118 12.23 1.34 1.63
CA LEU A 118 13.26 2.38 1.58
C LEU A 118 14.64 1.84 1.17
N ALA A 119 14.95 0.58 1.48
CA ALA A 119 16.16 -0.07 1.00
C ALA A 119 16.13 -0.24 -0.53
N GLY A 120 14.98 -0.56 -1.10
CA GLY A 120 14.80 -0.68 -2.55
C GLY A 120 14.64 0.66 -3.27
N MET A 121 14.07 1.66 -2.62
CA MET A 121 13.70 2.96 -3.19
C MET A 121 14.04 4.12 -2.23
N PRO A 122 15.35 4.39 -2.01
CA PRO A 122 15.80 5.38 -1.01
C PRO A 122 15.49 6.84 -1.40
N ASP A 123 15.19 7.08 -2.67
CA ASP A 123 14.81 8.40 -3.19
C ASP A 123 13.32 8.74 -2.97
N ARG A 124 12.60 7.89 -2.21
CA ARG A 124 11.20 8.15 -1.85
C ARG A 124 11.05 9.56 -1.29
N GLY A 125 10.10 10.30 -1.85
CA GLY A 125 9.77 11.66 -1.43
C GLY A 125 10.65 12.76 -2.06
N SER A 126 11.67 12.43 -2.85
CA SER A 126 12.50 13.42 -3.55
C SER A 126 11.71 14.25 -4.57
N LYS A 127 10.66 13.66 -5.15
CA LYS A 127 9.82 14.27 -6.20
C LYS A 127 8.41 14.66 -5.74
N VAL A 128 8.26 14.99 -4.46
CA VAL A 128 6.94 15.39 -3.90
C VAL A 128 6.31 16.58 -4.63
N ALA A 129 7.11 17.48 -5.18
CA ALA A 129 6.62 18.64 -5.93
C ALA A 129 5.98 18.26 -7.29
N GLU A 130 6.24 17.06 -7.80
CA GLU A 130 5.72 16.58 -9.09
C GLU A 130 4.43 15.76 -8.96
N ILE A 131 3.92 15.58 -7.73
CA ILE A 131 2.75 14.76 -7.44
C ILE A 131 1.65 15.57 -6.75
N THR A 132 0.42 15.11 -6.91
CA THR A 132 -0.75 15.71 -6.27
C THR A 132 -1.38 14.72 -5.31
N TYR A 133 -1.58 15.14 -4.06
CA TYR A 133 -2.32 14.38 -3.05
C TYR A 133 -3.75 14.92 -2.93
N HIS A 134 -4.70 14.00 -2.85
CA HIS A 134 -6.09 14.29 -2.52
C HIS A 134 -6.41 13.70 -1.15
N PHE A 135 -6.68 14.57 -0.18
CA PHE A 135 -7.01 14.17 1.19
C PHE A 135 -8.51 14.26 1.44
N PHE A 136 -9.00 13.32 2.21
CA PHE A 136 -10.40 13.23 2.63
C PHE A 136 -10.46 12.99 4.13
N GLY A 137 -11.50 13.51 4.79
CA GLY A 137 -11.78 13.26 6.19
C GLY A 137 -13.27 13.03 6.42
N ASP A 138 -13.61 12.00 7.20
CA ASP A 138 -14.97 11.70 7.63
C ASP A 138 -14.95 11.13 9.05
N ASN A 139 -15.32 11.96 10.02
CA ASN A 139 -15.24 11.67 11.45
C ASN A 139 -13.86 11.12 11.85
N ASP A 140 -13.76 9.88 12.31
CA ASP A 140 -12.50 9.24 12.70
C ASP A 140 -11.72 8.64 11.53
N TYR A 141 -12.22 8.77 10.31
CA TYR A 141 -11.55 8.25 9.14
C TYR A 141 -10.91 9.37 8.33
N ALA A 142 -9.74 9.07 7.80
CA ALA A 142 -9.11 9.90 6.79
C ALA A 142 -8.59 9.02 5.66
N ALA A 143 -8.47 9.60 4.46
CA ALA A 143 -7.92 8.92 3.31
C ALA A 143 -7.03 9.84 2.49
N VAL A 144 -6.10 9.24 1.73
CA VAL A 144 -5.30 9.94 0.72
C VAL A 144 -5.19 9.09 -0.52
N THR A 145 -5.21 9.76 -1.66
CA THR A 145 -4.90 9.15 -2.96
C THR A 145 -4.15 10.15 -3.85
N GLY A 146 -3.65 9.67 -4.97
CA GLY A 146 -3.02 10.47 -6.03
C GLY A 146 -2.73 9.60 -7.24
N TRP A 147 -2.67 10.20 -8.42
CA TRP A 147 -2.60 9.46 -9.68
C TRP A 147 -1.57 10.07 -10.64
N PRO A 148 -0.25 9.86 -10.38
CA PRO A 148 0.37 9.11 -9.28
C PRO A 148 0.44 9.90 -7.97
N ASN A 149 0.74 9.21 -6.87
CA ASN A 149 1.09 9.83 -5.60
C ASN A 149 2.49 9.45 -5.09
N MET A 150 3.24 8.69 -5.86
CA MET A 150 4.66 8.42 -5.61
C MET A 150 5.43 8.35 -6.92
N ILE A 151 6.65 8.90 -6.93
CA ILE A 151 7.63 8.78 -8.01
C ILE A 151 8.96 8.46 -7.35
N GLN A 152 9.58 7.34 -7.75
CA GLN A 152 10.80 6.83 -7.12
C GLN A 152 11.53 5.82 -8.01
N THR A 153 12.76 5.49 -7.66
CA THR A 153 13.64 4.62 -8.45
C THR A 153 13.85 3.28 -7.75
N ILE A 154 13.58 2.16 -8.44
CA ILE A 154 13.92 0.81 -7.95
C ILE A 154 15.44 0.65 -8.07
N SER A 155 16.14 0.69 -6.95
CA SER A 155 17.60 0.68 -6.86
C SER A 155 18.06 -0.15 -5.67
N HIS A 156 19.36 -0.11 -5.35
CA HIS A 156 19.98 -0.76 -4.19
C HIS A 156 19.59 -2.24 -4.03
N ASP A 157 18.71 -2.56 -3.08
CA ASP A 157 18.33 -3.95 -2.78
C ASP A 157 17.22 -4.50 -3.68
N GLY A 158 16.64 -3.65 -4.55
CA GLY A 158 15.43 -4.01 -5.27
C GLY A 158 14.21 -4.10 -4.36
N TRP A 159 13.08 -4.58 -4.86
CA TRP A 159 11.84 -4.68 -4.08
C TRP A 159 10.89 -5.75 -4.61
N LEU A 160 10.22 -6.46 -3.72
CA LEU A 160 9.21 -7.50 -4.04
C LEU A 160 9.71 -8.54 -5.06
N GLY A 161 10.95 -9.01 -4.90
CA GLY A 161 11.57 -9.98 -5.82
C GLY A 161 12.06 -9.39 -7.15
N ILE A 162 11.97 -8.08 -7.31
CA ILE A 162 12.52 -7.36 -8.45
C ILE A 162 13.93 -6.87 -8.10
N PRO A 163 14.95 -7.21 -8.91
CA PRO A 163 16.31 -6.73 -8.68
C PRO A 163 16.42 -5.21 -8.90
N PRO A 164 17.50 -4.58 -8.45
CA PRO A 164 17.73 -3.16 -8.68
C PRO A 164 17.91 -2.90 -10.20
N LEU A 165 16.98 -2.15 -10.76
CA LEU A 165 16.96 -1.84 -12.20
C LEU A 165 17.48 -0.45 -12.52
N GLY A 166 17.62 0.43 -11.52
CA GLY A 166 17.91 1.85 -11.74
C GLY A 166 16.80 2.57 -12.51
N LYS A 167 15.59 2.00 -12.52
CA LYS A 167 14.46 2.54 -13.28
C LYS A 167 13.53 3.33 -12.37
N GLU A 168 13.23 4.55 -12.79
CA GLU A 168 12.18 5.37 -12.18
C GLU A 168 10.81 4.80 -12.52
N ILE A 169 9.94 4.75 -11.53
CA ILE A 169 8.56 4.32 -11.62
C ILE A 169 7.63 5.32 -10.95
N THR A 170 6.39 5.31 -11.40
CA THR A 170 5.28 5.97 -10.70
C THR A 170 4.44 4.93 -9.98
N MET A 171 3.89 5.30 -8.82
CA MET A 171 2.94 4.46 -8.08
C MET A 171 1.65 5.22 -7.83
N ARG A 172 0.58 4.46 -7.79
CA ARG A 172 -0.77 4.90 -7.45
C ARG A 172 -1.17 4.15 -6.21
N SER A 173 -1.61 4.86 -5.18
CA SER A 173 -2.12 4.24 -3.96
C SER A 173 -3.41 4.88 -3.48
N LEU A 174 -4.13 4.15 -2.68
CA LEU A 174 -5.27 4.61 -1.92
C LEU A 174 -5.11 4.10 -0.50
N ASP A 175 -4.99 5.03 0.43
CA ASP A 175 -4.77 4.76 1.83
C ASP A 175 -5.96 5.24 2.65
N PHE A 176 -6.42 4.42 3.60
CA PHE A 176 -7.41 4.77 4.60
C PHE A 176 -6.85 4.59 6.00
N TRP A 177 -7.13 5.51 6.88
CA TRP A 177 -6.77 5.43 8.30
C TRP A 177 -8.00 5.57 9.18
N ARG A 178 -8.00 4.82 10.28
CA ARG A 178 -8.92 5.04 11.38
C ARG A 178 -8.16 5.59 12.57
N VAL A 179 -8.68 6.69 13.10
CA VAL A 179 -8.17 7.36 14.30
C VAL A 179 -8.95 6.88 15.52
N GLU A 180 -8.27 6.69 16.63
CA GLU A 180 -8.84 6.31 17.91
C GLU A 180 -8.10 7.05 19.02
N ASN A 181 -8.83 7.86 19.79
CA ASN A 181 -8.26 8.68 20.87
C ASN A 181 -7.06 9.55 20.41
N GLY A 182 -7.14 10.14 19.23
CA GLY A 182 -6.11 11.03 18.68
C GLY A 182 -4.89 10.31 18.12
N LEU A 183 -4.90 8.99 17.98
CA LEU A 183 -3.82 8.19 17.40
C LEU A 183 -4.34 7.32 16.26
N ILE A 184 -3.49 7.05 15.28
CA ILE A 184 -3.79 6.17 14.16
C ILE A 184 -3.81 4.72 14.67
N ARG A 185 -4.96 4.07 14.56
CA ARG A 185 -5.18 2.72 15.07
C ARG A 185 -5.09 1.66 13.98
N GLU A 186 -5.56 1.98 12.78
CA GLU A 186 -5.59 1.09 11.63
C GLU A 186 -5.28 1.88 10.37
N ASN A 187 -4.59 1.23 9.43
CA ASN A 187 -4.33 1.77 8.10
C ASN A 187 -4.52 0.66 7.07
N TRP A 188 -5.37 0.89 6.09
CA TRP A 188 -5.58 0.03 4.92
C TRP A 188 -4.96 0.68 3.70
N VAL A 189 -4.15 -0.07 2.98
CA VAL A 189 -3.39 0.45 1.85
C VAL A 189 -3.62 -0.42 0.62
N MET A 190 -3.97 0.20 -0.47
CA MET A 190 -3.92 -0.39 -1.81
C MET A 190 -2.86 0.32 -2.64
N VAL A 191 -2.05 -0.45 -3.36
CA VAL A 191 -1.06 0.03 -4.31
C VAL A 191 -1.28 -0.69 -5.63
N ASP A 192 -1.24 0.03 -6.74
CA ASP A 192 -1.33 -0.54 -8.08
C ASP A 192 -0.01 -1.24 -8.45
N LEU A 193 0.19 -2.43 -7.90
CA LEU A 193 1.40 -3.23 -8.14
C LEU A 193 1.47 -3.74 -9.58
N LEU A 194 0.34 -4.05 -10.21
CA LEU A 194 0.33 -4.49 -11.61
C LEU A 194 0.86 -3.40 -12.53
N HIS A 195 0.47 -2.14 -12.29
CA HIS A 195 1.03 -1.01 -13.04
C HIS A 195 2.53 -0.81 -12.76
N MET A 196 2.98 -1.02 -11.52
CA MET A 196 4.41 -0.99 -11.19
C MET A 196 5.18 -2.06 -11.96
N TYR A 197 4.69 -3.31 -11.97
CA TYR A 197 5.31 -4.40 -12.72
C TYR A 197 5.33 -4.12 -14.22
N ASP A 198 4.25 -3.61 -14.80
CA ASP A 198 4.16 -3.25 -16.22
C ASP A 198 5.23 -2.21 -16.62
N GLN A 199 5.40 -1.15 -15.83
CA GLN A 199 6.41 -0.13 -16.07
C GLN A 199 7.84 -0.71 -16.19
N ILE A 200 8.15 -1.78 -15.46
CA ILE A 200 9.47 -2.42 -15.48
C ILE A 200 9.55 -3.63 -16.45
N GLY A 201 8.51 -3.83 -17.24
CA GLY A 201 8.48 -4.89 -18.27
C GLY A 201 8.20 -6.29 -17.71
N VAL A 202 7.58 -6.40 -16.53
CA VAL A 202 7.14 -7.68 -15.95
C VAL A 202 5.66 -7.90 -16.24
N ASP A 203 5.35 -8.73 -17.22
CA ASP A 203 3.98 -9.17 -17.51
C ASP A 203 3.57 -10.26 -16.51
N VAL A 204 2.88 -9.85 -15.44
CA VAL A 204 2.39 -10.75 -14.38
C VAL A 204 1.39 -11.78 -14.95
N PHE A 205 0.58 -11.40 -15.94
CA PHE A 205 -0.39 -12.31 -16.53
C PHE A 205 0.26 -13.33 -17.45
N ALA A 206 1.35 -12.98 -18.15
CA ALA A 206 2.14 -13.97 -18.87
C ALA A 206 2.76 -14.98 -17.91
N ARG A 207 3.34 -14.52 -16.80
CA ARG A 207 3.86 -15.40 -15.74
C ARG A 207 2.79 -16.30 -15.14
N LEU A 208 1.57 -15.78 -14.94
CA LEU A 208 0.43 -16.59 -14.50
C LEU A 208 0.11 -17.70 -15.51
N ARG A 209 0.11 -17.41 -16.80
CA ARG A 209 -0.10 -18.43 -17.84
C ARG A 209 0.97 -19.52 -17.80
N GLU A 210 2.23 -19.16 -17.69
CA GLU A 210 3.35 -20.12 -17.53
C GLU A 210 3.17 -20.97 -16.27
N PHE A 211 2.86 -20.33 -15.14
CA PHE A 211 2.63 -21.01 -13.87
C PHE A 211 1.47 -22.01 -13.95
N ASN A 212 0.36 -21.65 -14.56
CA ASN A 212 -0.78 -22.54 -14.76
C ASN A 212 -0.46 -23.69 -15.74
N ASN A 213 0.28 -23.41 -16.82
CA ASN A 213 0.73 -24.43 -17.74
C ASN A 213 1.64 -25.47 -17.05
N SER A 214 2.60 -25.01 -16.25
CA SER A 214 3.48 -25.88 -15.47
C SER A 214 2.71 -26.77 -14.49
N ARG A 215 1.68 -26.24 -13.85
CA ARG A 215 0.79 -27.03 -12.97
C ARG A 215 -0.03 -28.06 -13.74
N ASN A 216 -0.51 -27.72 -14.92
CA ASN A 216 -1.29 -28.63 -15.78
C ASN A 216 -0.43 -29.74 -16.35
N MET A 217 0.84 -29.48 -16.66
CA MET A 217 1.77 -30.50 -17.18
C MET A 217 1.98 -31.67 -16.20
N GLY A 218 1.89 -31.43 -14.89
CA GLY A 218 1.94 -32.49 -13.89
C GLY A 218 0.71 -33.42 -13.88
N GLN A 219 -0.35 -33.10 -14.63
CA GLN A 219 -1.57 -33.89 -14.76
C GLN A 219 -1.64 -34.66 -16.07
N VAL A 220 -0.68 -34.48 -16.97
CA VAL A 220 -0.62 -35.26 -18.20
C VAL A 220 -0.17 -36.67 -17.85
N PRO A 221 -0.94 -37.73 -18.16
CA PRO A 221 -0.52 -39.10 -17.93
C PRO A 221 0.80 -39.35 -18.65
N LEU A 222 1.80 -39.90 -17.96
CA LEU A 222 3.04 -40.30 -18.60
C LEU A 222 2.73 -41.37 -19.65
N PRO A 223 3.34 -41.32 -20.86
CA PRO A 223 3.17 -42.38 -21.85
C PRO A 223 3.62 -43.72 -21.29
N GLY A 224 2.73 -44.68 -21.16
CA GLY A 224 3.03 -46.03 -20.69
C GLY A 224 2.70 -46.35 -19.23
N GLY A 225 1.91 -45.49 -18.55
CA GLY A 225 1.29 -45.83 -17.25
C GLY A 225 -0.05 -46.52 -17.41
#